data_d568966b897be4e0ffbfbed818949b5e
#
_entry.id   d568966b897be4e0ffbfbed818949b5e
#
_cell.length_a   1.000
_cell.length_b   1.000
_cell.length_c   1.000
_cell.angle_alpha   90.00
_cell.angle_beta   90.00
_cell.angle_gamma   90.00
#
_symmetry.space_group_name_H-M   'P 1'
#
loop_
_entity.id
_entity.type
_entity.pdbx_description
1 polymer ?
#
loop_
_entity_poly.entity_id
_entity_poly.type
_entity_poly.pdbx_seq_one_letter_code
_entity_poly.pdbx_strand_id
1 'polypeptide(L)'
;HATVFDPSLLNLAFVFLLLGYGTKVGLAPLHAWLPDAHAEGPTPISALIHAATMVTAGIFMVARMSPLFELSDTALSFVMVIGSITALFMGFLGIIQNDIKRVVAYSTVSQLGYMVMACGLGAYASGMYHLLTHGAFKALLFLGCGSVIIALHHEQDMRRMGGLKDKLPVTYWTFVVGSLALAGFPLTSGFFSKDDLLISAWSSGPLGQFLTLLGLVTALMTAFYSFRLVFVTFWGPSHVDPHHVDHIHEPSNTMTIPLIILALLSIVTGYLGIPEFLGPM
;
A
#
# COMPACT_ATOMS: atom_id res chain seq x y z
N HIS A 1 -14.52 36.49 8.96
CA HIS A 1 -13.81 37.08 7.82
C HIS A 1 -13.59 35.99 6.78
N ALA A 2 -14.48 35.95 5.76
CA ALA A 2 -14.23 35.15 4.57
C ALA A 2 -13.08 35.85 3.82
N THR A 3 -11.87 35.33 3.95
CA THR A 3 -10.77 35.71 3.08
C THR A 3 -11.11 35.21 1.68
N VAL A 4 -11.45 36.16 0.78
CA VAL A 4 -11.66 35.82 -0.64
C VAL A 4 -10.28 35.55 -1.22
N PHE A 5 -9.94 34.25 -1.39
CA PHE A 5 -8.73 33.88 -2.10
C PHE A 5 -8.92 34.11 -3.60
N ASP A 6 -7.91 34.67 -4.25
CA ASP A 6 -7.87 34.72 -5.71
C ASP A 6 -7.79 33.29 -6.26
N PRO A 7 -8.76 32.85 -7.10
CA PRO A 7 -8.78 31.50 -7.64
C PRO A 7 -7.51 31.10 -8.38
N SER A 8 -6.84 32.04 -9.02
CA SER A 8 -5.60 31.81 -9.76
C SER A 8 -4.44 31.50 -8.83
N LEU A 9 -4.30 32.26 -7.75
CA LEU A 9 -3.29 32.02 -6.71
C LEU A 9 -3.55 30.73 -5.96
N LEU A 10 -4.81 30.42 -5.69
CA LEU A 10 -5.21 29.19 -5.03
C LEU A 10 -4.84 27.97 -5.89
N ASN A 11 -5.18 27.95 -7.18
CA ASN A 11 -4.83 26.88 -8.10
C ASN A 11 -3.31 26.74 -8.25
N LEU A 12 -2.56 27.83 -8.30
CA LEU A 12 -1.10 27.79 -8.32
C LEU A 12 -0.53 27.16 -7.04
N ALA A 13 -1.06 27.52 -5.88
CA ALA A 13 -0.67 26.92 -4.61
C ALA A 13 -0.92 25.40 -4.60
N PHE A 14 -2.04 24.93 -5.15
CA PHE A 14 -2.34 23.50 -5.28
C PHE A 14 -1.35 22.77 -6.20
N VAL A 15 -0.93 23.40 -7.29
CA VAL A 15 0.10 22.79 -8.17
C VAL A 15 1.40 22.56 -7.40
N PHE A 16 1.86 23.54 -6.63
CA PHE A 16 3.07 23.38 -5.80
C PHE A 16 2.90 22.35 -4.67
N LEU A 17 1.76 22.36 -3.99
CA LEU A 17 1.43 21.37 -2.98
C LEU A 17 1.41 19.96 -3.60
N LEU A 18 0.78 19.80 -4.77
CA LEU A 18 0.73 18.52 -5.48
C LEU A 18 2.12 18.03 -5.87
N LEU A 19 2.99 18.89 -6.39
CA LEU A 19 4.37 18.54 -6.71
C LEU A 19 5.12 18.09 -5.44
N GLY A 20 4.95 18.80 -4.34
CA GLY A 20 5.60 18.48 -3.07
C GLY A 20 5.12 17.16 -2.46
N TYR A 21 3.83 17.03 -2.18
CA TYR A 21 3.31 15.81 -1.56
C TYR A 21 3.24 14.64 -2.54
N GLY A 22 2.96 14.91 -3.82
CA GLY A 22 2.92 13.89 -4.87
C GLY A 22 4.27 13.20 -5.04
N THR A 23 5.37 13.94 -4.94
CA THR A 23 6.71 13.35 -4.90
C THR A 23 6.91 12.49 -3.66
N LYS A 24 6.49 12.92 -2.49
CA LYS A 24 6.61 12.16 -1.24
C LYS A 24 5.76 10.89 -1.23
N VAL A 25 4.54 10.95 -1.74
CA VAL A 25 3.65 9.78 -1.89
C VAL A 25 4.11 8.86 -3.02
N GLY A 26 4.83 9.38 -3.99
CA GLY A 26 5.20 8.66 -5.20
C GLY A 26 4.05 8.53 -6.20
N LEU A 27 3.23 9.58 -6.35
CA LEU A 27 2.18 9.61 -7.36
C LEU A 27 2.77 9.61 -8.78
N ALA A 28 2.11 8.96 -9.72
CA ALA A 28 2.50 9.03 -11.12
C ALA A 28 2.38 10.48 -11.65
N PRO A 29 3.39 11.01 -12.37
CA PRO A 29 4.62 10.36 -12.81
C PRO A 29 5.81 10.48 -11.85
N LEU A 30 5.66 11.04 -10.64
CA LEU A 30 6.73 11.36 -9.69
C LEU A 30 7.19 10.16 -8.83
N HIS A 31 6.87 8.94 -9.23
CA HIS A 31 7.02 7.71 -8.44
C HIS A 31 8.36 6.98 -8.62
N ALA A 32 9.11 7.27 -9.70
CA ALA A 32 10.21 6.40 -10.17
C ALA A 32 11.30 6.17 -9.11
N TRP A 33 11.56 7.14 -8.26
CA TRP A 33 12.58 7.05 -7.20
C TRP A 33 12.22 6.08 -6.07
N LEU A 34 10.90 5.88 -5.81
CA LEU A 34 10.43 5.19 -4.62
C LEU A 34 10.75 3.67 -4.64
N PRO A 35 10.42 2.91 -5.69
CA PRO A 35 10.74 1.48 -5.74
C PRO A 35 12.24 1.20 -5.71
N ASP A 36 13.05 2.03 -6.35
CA ASP A 36 14.51 1.86 -6.39
C ASP A 36 15.14 2.13 -5.01
N ALA A 37 14.78 3.23 -4.37
CA ALA A 37 15.25 3.55 -3.02
C ALA A 37 14.96 2.44 -2.01
N HIS A 38 13.86 1.71 -2.19
CA HIS A 38 13.44 0.67 -1.25
C HIS A 38 13.93 -0.74 -1.61
N ALA A 39 14.19 -1.00 -2.90
CA ALA A 39 14.84 -2.23 -3.30
C ALA A 39 16.27 -2.30 -2.75
N GLU A 40 17.00 -1.20 -2.79
CA GLU A 40 18.39 -1.10 -2.33
C GLU A 40 18.51 -0.92 -0.79
N GLY A 41 17.51 -0.30 -0.15
CA GLY A 41 17.55 -0.02 1.29
C GLY A 41 17.41 -1.27 2.17
N PRO A 42 17.91 -1.24 3.43
CA PRO A 42 17.67 -2.30 4.39
C PRO A 42 16.15 -2.51 4.62
N THR A 43 15.71 -3.76 4.64
CA THR A 43 14.27 -4.10 4.67
C THR A 43 13.50 -3.51 5.86
N PRO A 44 14.05 -3.44 7.10
CA PRO A 44 13.35 -2.78 8.21
C PRO A 44 13.12 -1.28 7.97
N ILE A 45 14.06 -0.61 7.33
CA ILE A 45 13.91 0.82 6.95
C ILE A 45 12.85 0.96 5.86
N SER A 46 12.86 0.08 4.85
CA SER A 46 11.82 0.06 3.81
C SER A 46 10.44 -0.16 4.43
N ALA A 47 10.30 -1.09 5.39
CA ALA A 47 9.05 -1.34 6.10
C ALA A 47 8.55 -0.07 6.83
N LEU A 48 9.42 0.63 7.55
CA LEU A 48 9.08 1.85 8.28
C LEU A 48 8.63 2.98 7.35
N ILE A 49 9.33 3.19 6.23
CA ILE A 49 9.02 4.25 5.27
C ILE A 49 7.67 4.02 4.60
N HIS A 50 7.38 2.77 4.19
CA HIS A 50 6.13 2.43 3.49
C HIS A 50 4.92 2.28 4.42
N ALA A 51 5.14 1.90 5.67
CA ALA A 51 4.04 1.64 6.60
C ALA A 51 3.62 2.89 7.39
N ALA A 52 4.56 3.70 7.86
CA ALA A 52 4.26 4.65 8.92
C ALA A 52 4.84 6.07 8.76
N THR A 53 5.75 6.35 7.83
CA THR A 53 6.47 7.62 7.87
C THR A 53 6.32 8.47 6.60
N MET A 54 7.17 8.26 5.61
CA MET A 54 7.32 9.22 4.52
C MET A 54 6.11 9.28 3.59
N VAL A 55 5.62 8.12 3.15
CA VAL A 55 4.49 8.05 2.20
C VAL A 55 3.17 8.44 2.86
N THR A 56 3.02 8.15 4.15
CA THR A 56 1.82 8.50 4.93
C THR A 56 1.71 10.00 5.17
N ALA A 57 2.85 10.70 5.27
CA ALA A 57 2.89 12.15 5.48
C ALA A 57 2.17 12.93 4.36
N GLY A 58 2.25 12.45 3.10
CA GLY A 58 1.55 13.10 1.99
C GLY A 58 0.04 12.97 2.07
N ILE A 59 -0.48 11.79 2.43
CA ILE A 59 -1.92 11.56 2.63
C ILE A 59 -2.42 12.40 3.82
N PHE A 60 -1.69 12.35 4.94
CA PHE A 60 -2.00 13.14 6.12
C PHE A 60 -2.05 14.65 5.81
N MET A 61 -1.11 15.15 5.00
CA MET A 61 -1.08 16.55 4.62
C MET A 61 -2.34 16.95 3.82
N VAL A 62 -2.77 16.14 2.83
CA VAL A 62 -3.98 16.43 2.06
C VAL A 62 -5.21 16.42 2.97
N ALA A 63 -5.34 15.41 3.84
CA ALA A 63 -6.44 15.35 4.81
C ALA A 63 -6.41 16.51 5.80
N ARG A 64 -5.24 16.93 6.28
CA ARG A 64 -5.09 18.07 7.22
C ARG A 64 -5.39 19.41 6.58
N MET A 65 -5.12 19.52 5.28
CA MET A 65 -5.39 20.74 4.50
C MET A 65 -6.75 20.67 3.77
N SER A 66 -7.64 19.76 4.14
CA SER A 66 -8.96 19.61 3.53
C SER A 66 -9.73 20.95 3.41
N PRO A 67 -9.76 21.86 4.43
CA PRO A 67 -10.48 23.11 4.31
C PRO A 67 -9.94 24.03 3.19
N LEU A 68 -8.67 23.84 2.80
CA LEU A 68 -8.08 24.57 1.69
C LEU A 68 -8.42 23.91 0.35
N PHE A 69 -8.32 22.56 0.27
CA PHE A 69 -8.64 21.81 -0.94
C PHE A 69 -10.11 21.95 -1.34
N GLU A 70 -11.02 21.99 -0.37
CA GLU A 70 -12.46 22.16 -0.59
C GLU A 70 -12.85 23.52 -1.19
N LEU A 71 -11.94 24.49 -1.21
CA LEU A 71 -12.16 25.77 -1.88
C LEU A 71 -12.02 25.68 -3.42
N SER A 72 -11.56 24.55 -3.96
CA SER A 72 -11.35 24.38 -5.40
C SER A 72 -11.79 22.99 -5.87
N ASP A 73 -12.96 22.92 -6.52
CA ASP A 73 -13.46 21.68 -7.17
C ASP A 73 -12.47 21.14 -8.23
N THR A 74 -11.74 22.02 -8.89
CA THR A 74 -10.72 21.65 -9.87
C THR A 74 -9.55 20.92 -9.19
N ALA A 75 -9.10 21.38 -8.02
CA ALA A 75 -8.04 20.76 -7.27
C ALA A 75 -8.47 19.36 -6.75
N LEU A 76 -9.67 19.24 -6.19
CA LEU A 76 -10.24 17.97 -5.73
C LEU A 76 -10.37 16.96 -6.89
N SER A 77 -10.94 17.40 -8.02
CA SER A 77 -11.07 16.55 -9.21
C SER A 77 -9.72 16.07 -9.72
N PHE A 78 -8.71 16.94 -9.72
CA PHE A 78 -7.35 16.57 -10.14
C PHE A 78 -6.72 15.54 -9.18
N VAL A 79 -6.83 15.75 -7.88
CA VAL A 79 -6.33 14.82 -6.84
C VAL A 79 -7.00 13.45 -7.00
N MET A 80 -8.31 13.42 -7.18
CA MET A 80 -9.09 12.20 -7.38
C MET A 80 -8.63 11.43 -8.63
N VAL A 81 -8.49 12.08 -9.77
CA VAL A 81 -8.09 11.45 -11.04
C VAL A 81 -6.66 10.94 -10.98
N ILE A 82 -5.71 11.76 -10.49
CA ILE A 82 -4.30 11.34 -10.42
C ILE A 82 -4.11 10.18 -9.43
N GLY A 83 -4.86 10.17 -8.33
CA GLY A 83 -4.88 9.06 -7.39
C GLY A 83 -5.35 7.75 -8.06
N SER A 84 -6.44 7.81 -8.82
CA SER A 84 -7.01 6.65 -9.53
C SER A 84 -6.07 6.12 -10.61
N ILE A 85 -5.48 7.00 -11.41
CA ILE A 85 -4.48 6.63 -12.43
C ILE A 85 -3.27 5.98 -11.75
N THR A 86 -2.78 6.56 -10.65
CA THR A 86 -1.65 6.01 -9.90
C THR A 86 -1.98 4.61 -9.37
N ALA A 87 -3.16 4.41 -8.79
CA ALA A 87 -3.58 3.12 -8.28
C ALA A 87 -3.54 2.03 -9.36
N LEU A 88 -4.14 2.30 -10.51
CA LEU A 88 -4.21 1.37 -11.64
C LEU A 88 -2.81 1.11 -12.24
N PHE A 89 -2.08 2.16 -12.57
CA PHE A 89 -0.79 2.06 -13.26
C PHE A 89 0.26 1.33 -12.40
N MET A 90 0.32 1.63 -11.10
CA MET A 90 1.23 0.94 -10.19
C MET A 90 0.83 -0.52 -9.95
N GLY A 91 -0.46 -0.84 -10.02
CA GLY A 91 -0.95 -2.21 -10.02
C GLY A 91 -0.40 -3.01 -11.21
N PHE A 92 -0.41 -2.45 -12.42
CA PHE A 92 0.20 -3.06 -13.60
C PHE A 92 1.70 -3.28 -13.44
N LEU A 93 2.43 -2.28 -12.95
CA LEU A 93 3.87 -2.42 -12.71
C LEU A 93 4.18 -3.50 -11.67
N GLY A 94 3.35 -3.63 -10.63
CA GLY A 94 3.48 -4.69 -9.63
C GLY A 94 3.36 -6.11 -10.19
N ILE A 95 2.54 -6.31 -11.24
CA ILE A 95 2.37 -7.62 -11.88
C ILE A 95 3.66 -8.10 -12.57
N ILE A 96 4.40 -7.20 -13.20
CA ILE A 96 5.57 -7.55 -14.03
C ILE A 96 6.88 -7.60 -13.24
N GLN A 97 6.90 -7.16 -11.97
CA GLN A 97 8.10 -7.20 -11.16
C GLN A 97 8.47 -8.64 -10.75
N ASN A 98 9.76 -8.91 -10.69
CA ASN A 98 10.30 -10.19 -10.22
C ASN A 98 11.09 -10.07 -8.90
N ASP A 99 11.41 -8.87 -8.48
CA ASP A 99 12.01 -8.58 -7.18
C ASP A 99 10.92 -8.52 -6.10
N ILE A 100 11.09 -9.33 -5.03
CA ILE A 100 10.12 -9.46 -3.94
C ILE A 100 9.81 -8.12 -3.25
N LYS A 101 10.83 -7.26 -3.04
CA LYS A 101 10.67 -5.94 -2.44
C LYS A 101 9.99 -4.96 -3.40
N ARG A 102 10.34 -4.99 -4.69
CA ARG A 102 9.73 -4.13 -5.71
C ARG A 102 8.24 -4.42 -5.88
N VAL A 103 7.82 -5.69 -5.88
CA VAL A 103 6.38 -6.03 -5.91
C VAL A 103 5.64 -5.35 -4.75
N VAL A 104 6.17 -5.47 -3.53
CA VAL A 104 5.55 -4.87 -2.34
C VAL A 104 5.63 -3.35 -2.38
N ALA A 105 6.69 -2.74 -2.93
CA ALA A 105 6.81 -1.29 -3.10
C ALA A 105 5.78 -0.74 -4.10
N TYR A 106 5.67 -1.31 -5.29
CA TYR A 106 4.65 -0.90 -6.27
C TYR A 106 3.24 -1.09 -5.75
N SER A 107 3.00 -2.16 -5.00
CA SER A 107 1.70 -2.35 -4.35
C SER A 107 1.42 -1.28 -3.28
N THR A 108 2.44 -0.73 -2.61
CA THR A 108 2.26 0.42 -1.71
C THR A 108 1.81 1.64 -2.47
N VAL A 109 2.50 2.00 -3.56
CA VAL A 109 2.13 3.18 -4.36
C VAL A 109 0.72 3.04 -4.94
N SER A 110 0.33 1.83 -5.35
CA SER A 110 -1.03 1.53 -5.77
C SER A 110 -2.07 1.81 -4.67
N GLN A 111 -1.82 1.35 -3.43
CA GLN A 111 -2.72 1.61 -2.29
C GLN A 111 -2.75 3.10 -1.90
N LEU A 112 -1.63 3.80 -1.99
CA LEU A 112 -1.58 5.26 -1.79
C LEU A 112 -2.42 5.98 -2.85
N GLY A 113 -2.44 5.49 -4.08
CA GLY A 113 -3.34 5.98 -5.12
C GLY A 113 -4.82 5.94 -4.72
N TYR A 114 -5.26 4.84 -4.10
CA TYR A 114 -6.62 4.76 -3.53
C TYR A 114 -6.88 5.80 -2.44
N MET A 115 -5.92 6.01 -1.54
CA MET A 115 -6.07 6.98 -0.46
C MET A 115 -6.14 8.42 -1.01
N VAL A 116 -5.32 8.73 -2.01
CA VAL A 116 -5.34 10.03 -2.71
C VAL A 116 -6.67 10.22 -3.44
N MET A 117 -7.17 9.19 -4.12
CA MET A 117 -8.49 9.21 -4.74
C MET A 117 -9.60 9.52 -3.70
N ALA A 118 -9.57 8.87 -2.53
CA ALA A 118 -10.52 9.14 -1.45
C ALA A 118 -10.45 10.58 -0.95
N CYS A 119 -9.25 11.12 -0.76
CA CYS A 119 -9.06 12.52 -0.38
C CYS A 119 -9.66 13.47 -1.45
N GLY A 120 -9.46 13.19 -2.74
CA GLY A 120 -10.03 13.95 -3.83
C GLY A 120 -11.57 13.89 -3.92
N LEU A 121 -12.18 12.84 -3.36
CA LEU A 121 -13.63 12.69 -3.22
C LEU A 121 -14.19 13.37 -1.96
N GLY A 122 -13.35 13.98 -1.11
CA GLY A 122 -13.73 14.49 0.20
C GLY A 122 -13.91 13.40 1.27
N ALA A 123 -13.63 12.12 0.95
CA ALA A 123 -13.73 11.00 1.86
C ALA A 123 -12.42 10.84 2.68
N TYR A 124 -12.02 11.89 3.39
CA TYR A 124 -10.75 11.94 4.15
C TYR A 124 -10.68 10.88 5.24
N ALA A 125 -11.79 10.66 5.95
CA ALA A 125 -11.86 9.65 7.01
C ALA A 125 -11.61 8.23 6.46
N SER A 126 -12.21 7.88 5.31
CA SER A 126 -11.98 6.60 4.62
C SER A 126 -10.53 6.47 4.15
N GLY A 127 -9.94 7.55 3.61
CA GLY A 127 -8.53 7.59 3.23
C GLY A 127 -7.59 7.36 4.42
N MET A 128 -7.85 8.02 5.56
CA MET A 128 -7.08 7.86 6.80
C MET A 128 -7.28 6.48 7.45
N TYR A 129 -8.49 5.94 7.39
CA TYR A 129 -8.76 4.59 7.85
C TYR A 129 -7.98 3.54 7.05
N HIS A 130 -7.98 3.67 5.71
CA HIS A 130 -7.17 2.79 4.87
C HIS A 130 -5.66 2.98 5.11
N LEU A 131 -5.21 4.20 5.43
CA LEU A 131 -3.82 4.47 5.80
C LEU A 131 -3.40 3.70 7.06
N LEU A 132 -4.26 3.66 8.08
CA LEU A 132 -3.98 2.94 9.33
C LEU A 132 -3.88 1.42 9.09
N THR A 133 -4.88 0.83 8.44
CA THR A 133 -4.87 -0.62 8.15
C THR A 133 -3.71 -1.00 7.24
N HIS A 134 -3.42 -0.16 6.24
CA HIS A 134 -2.30 -0.31 5.33
C HIS A 134 -0.96 -0.36 6.08
N GLY A 135 -0.78 0.47 7.10
CA GLY A 135 0.43 0.46 7.92
C GLY A 135 0.75 -0.92 8.49
N ALA A 136 -0.26 -1.62 9.03
CA ALA A 136 -0.09 -2.94 9.61
C ALA A 136 0.33 -3.99 8.57
N PHE A 137 -0.45 -4.20 7.51
CA PHE A 137 -0.15 -5.26 6.54
C PHE A 137 1.05 -4.93 5.63
N LYS A 138 1.40 -3.67 5.44
CA LYS A 138 2.61 -3.32 4.68
C LYS A 138 3.89 -3.51 5.48
N ALA A 139 3.90 -3.11 6.75
CA ALA A 139 5.01 -3.45 7.64
C ALA A 139 5.24 -4.97 7.67
N LEU A 140 4.16 -5.74 7.80
CA LEU A 140 4.19 -7.18 7.76
C LEU A 140 4.82 -7.74 6.48
N LEU A 141 4.36 -7.30 5.31
CA LEU A 141 4.86 -7.79 4.03
C LEU A 141 6.32 -7.42 3.79
N PHE A 142 6.74 -6.19 4.10
CA PHE A 142 8.15 -5.81 3.98
C PHE A 142 9.05 -6.58 4.93
N LEU A 143 8.69 -6.70 6.21
CA LEU A 143 9.46 -7.50 7.16
C LEU A 143 9.48 -8.98 6.77
N GLY A 144 8.37 -9.50 6.23
CA GLY A 144 8.30 -10.84 5.66
C GLY A 144 9.25 -11.01 4.45
N CYS A 145 9.33 -10.02 3.55
CA CYS A 145 10.37 -10.02 2.50
C CYS A 145 11.77 -10.07 3.10
N GLY A 146 12.03 -9.29 4.16
CA GLY A 146 13.31 -9.28 4.86
C GLY A 146 13.65 -10.65 5.45
N SER A 147 12.68 -11.34 6.03
CA SER A 147 12.84 -12.69 6.54
C SER A 147 13.26 -13.67 5.45
N VAL A 148 12.58 -13.65 4.30
CA VAL A 148 12.92 -14.49 3.13
C VAL A 148 14.32 -14.14 2.58
N ILE A 149 14.61 -12.86 2.39
CA ILE A 149 15.89 -12.39 1.82
C ILE A 149 17.08 -12.79 2.70
N ILE A 150 16.94 -12.68 4.03
CA ILE A 150 18.00 -13.09 4.97
C ILE A 150 18.18 -14.62 4.92
N ALA A 151 17.09 -15.38 4.91
CA ALA A 151 17.15 -16.83 4.83
C ALA A 151 17.77 -17.35 3.52
N LEU A 152 17.69 -16.55 2.44
CA LEU A 152 18.23 -16.87 1.11
C LEU A 152 19.55 -16.11 0.79
N HIS A 153 20.32 -15.70 1.80
CA HIS A 153 21.62 -15.04 1.60
C HIS A 153 21.58 -13.82 0.67
N HIS A 154 20.57 -12.96 0.86
CA HIS A 154 20.32 -11.71 0.13
C HIS A 154 19.77 -11.87 -1.31
N GLU A 155 19.27 -13.05 -1.69
CA GLU A 155 18.55 -13.18 -2.96
C GLU A 155 17.20 -12.43 -2.89
N GLN A 156 16.88 -11.64 -3.92
CA GLN A 156 15.65 -10.87 -4.03
C GLN A 156 14.79 -11.28 -5.22
N ASP A 157 15.36 -12.00 -6.20
CA ASP A 157 14.62 -12.45 -7.38
C ASP A 157 13.74 -13.66 -7.05
N MET A 158 12.41 -13.45 -7.11
CA MET A 158 11.42 -14.51 -6.81
C MET A 158 11.59 -15.75 -7.71
N ARG A 159 12.12 -15.59 -8.93
CA ARG A 159 12.33 -16.72 -9.87
C ARG A 159 13.40 -17.69 -9.40
N ARG A 160 14.25 -17.26 -8.47
CA ARG A 160 15.29 -18.07 -7.83
C ARG A 160 14.88 -18.58 -6.45
N MET A 161 13.61 -18.41 -6.09
CA MET A 161 13.01 -18.88 -4.84
C MET A 161 12.20 -20.16 -5.09
N GLY A 162 11.29 -20.49 -4.22
CA GLY A 162 10.35 -21.62 -4.33
C GLY A 162 10.56 -22.68 -3.25
N GLY A 163 9.48 -23.36 -2.89
CA GLY A 163 9.50 -24.45 -1.91
C GLY A 163 9.85 -24.04 -0.48
N LEU A 164 9.69 -22.76 -0.11
CA LEU A 164 10.09 -22.23 1.20
C LEU A 164 9.05 -22.44 2.30
N LYS A 165 7.85 -22.90 1.97
CA LYS A 165 6.72 -23.06 2.92
C LYS A 165 7.09 -23.86 4.17
N ASP A 166 7.74 -25.01 3.99
CA ASP A 166 8.06 -25.92 5.11
C ASP A 166 9.33 -25.51 5.86
N LYS A 167 10.18 -24.70 5.23
CA LYS A 167 11.43 -24.20 5.81
C LYS A 167 11.24 -22.90 6.59
N LEU A 168 10.26 -22.08 6.19
CA LEU A 168 9.93 -20.78 6.79
C LEU A 168 8.45 -20.72 7.19
N PRO A 169 7.95 -21.58 8.10
CA PRO A 169 6.53 -21.71 8.36
C PRO A 169 5.91 -20.46 8.99
N VAL A 170 6.58 -19.78 9.92
CA VAL A 170 6.07 -18.55 10.56
C VAL A 170 6.03 -17.41 9.55
N THR A 171 7.12 -17.23 8.81
CA THR A 171 7.21 -16.22 7.73
C THR A 171 6.15 -16.48 6.67
N TYR A 172 5.92 -17.73 6.26
CA TYR A 172 4.91 -18.11 5.27
C TYR A 172 3.49 -17.73 5.73
N TRP A 173 3.06 -18.15 6.92
CA TRP A 173 1.70 -17.89 7.37
C TRP A 173 1.44 -16.41 7.63
N THR A 174 2.41 -15.69 8.20
CA THR A 174 2.29 -14.25 8.39
C THR A 174 2.26 -13.50 7.06
N PHE A 175 3.04 -13.94 6.08
CA PHE A 175 3.03 -13.39 4.73
C PHE A 175 1.70 -13.63 4.00
N VAL A 176 1.10 -14.81 4.17
CA VAL A 176 -0.24 -15.12 3.65
C VAL A 176 -1.29 -14.19 4.25
N VAL A 177 -1.27 -13.98 5.57
CA VAL A 177 -2.20 -13.04 6.24
C VAL A 177 -2.04 -11.63 5.69
N GLY A 178 -0.80 -11.14 5.54
CA GLY A 178 -0.53 -9.82 4.95
C GLY A 178 -1.01 -9.70 3.50
N SER A 179 -0.85 -10.76 2.71
CA SER A 179 -1.30 -10.82 1.31
C SER A 179 -2.82 -10.85 1.20
N LEU A 180 -3.51 -11.59 2.08
CA LEU A 180 -4.97 -11.58 2.18
C LEU A 180 -5.49 -10.19 2.57
N ALA A 181 -4.87 -9.53 3.55
CA ALA A 181 -5.24 -8.19 3.96
C ALA A 181 -5.00 -7.17 2.83
N LEU A 182 -3.88 -7.26 2.12
CA LEU A 182 -3.59 -6.40 0.98
C LEU A 182 -4.58 -6.62 -0.17
N ALA A 183 -4.98 -7.86 -0.45
CA ALA A 183 -5.97 -8.19 -1.47
C ALA A 183 -7.38 -7.71 -1.10
N GLY A 184 -7.67 -7.48 0.18
CA GLY A 184 -8.99 -7.14 0.69
C GLY A 184 -9.88 -8.38 0.83
N PHE A 185 -9.30 -9.49 1.31
CA PHE A 185 -10.07 -10.71 1.58
C PHE A 185 -11.02 -10.48 2.76
N PRO A 186 -12.28 -10.97 2.71
CA PRO A 186 -13.24 -10.80 3.80
C PRO A 186 -12.65 -11.13 5.17
N LEU A 187 -13.05 -10.38 6.19
CA LEU A 187 -12.61 -10.47 7.59
C LEU A 187 -11.19 -9.96 7.85
N THR A 188 -10.45 -9.49 6.86
CA THR A 188 -9.16 -8.79 7.07
C THR A 188 -9.36 -7.28 7.15
N SER A 189 -8.39 -6.59 7.72
CA SER A 189 -8.48 -5.11 7.87
C SER A 189 -8.56 -4.38 6.53
N GLY A 190 -7.88 -4.89 5.51
CA GLY A 190 -7.91 -4.32 4.17
C GLY A 190 -9.25 -4.47 3.45
N PHE A 191 -10.07 -5.46 3.80
CA PHE A 191 -11.43 -5.59 3.31
C PHE A 191 -12.29 -4.40 3.75
N PHE A 192 -12.39 -4.18 5.05
CA PHE A 192 -13.22 -3.11 5.61
C PHE A 192 -12.82 -1.72 5.10
N SER A 193 -11.52 -1.43 5.13
CA SER A 193 -11.05 -0.09 4.73
C SER A 193 -11.12 0.16 3.21
N LYS A 194 -10.96 -0.87 2.39
CA LYS A 194 -11.05 -0.74 0.93
C LYS A 194 -12.49 -0.64 0.47
N ASP A 195 -13.38 -1.41 1.07
CA ASP A 195 -14.83 -1.33 0.79
C ASP A 195 -15.39 0.04 1.14
N ASP A 196 -15.05 0.57 2.32
CA ASP A 196 -15.46 1.91 2.75
C ASP A 196 -15.03 2.99 1.73
N LEU A 197 -13.80 2.91 1.24
CA LEU A 197 -13.27 3.81 0.23
C LEU A 197 -14.00 3.68 -1.13
N LEU A 198 -14.25 2.45 -1.59
CA LEU A 198 -14.94 2.21 -2.87
C LEU A 198 -16.41 2.57 -2.80
N ILE A 199 -17.09 2.36 -1.67
CA ILE A 199 -18.47 2.79 -1.44
C ILE A 199 -18.58 4.32 -1.44
N SER A 200 -17.64 5.00 -0.79
CA SER A 200 -17.55 6.47 -0.81
C SER A 200 -17.37 6.99 -2.24
N ALA A 201 -16.52 6.34 -3.04
CA ALA A 201 -16.34 6.68 -4.44
C ALA A 201 -17.61 6.45 -5.26
N TRP A 202 -18.27 5.30 -5.09
CA TRP A 202 -19.51 4.96 -5.81
C TRP A 202 -20.61 5.99 -5.56
N SER A 203 -20.72 6.49 -4.33
CA SER A 203 -21.74 7.46 -3.92
C SER A 203 -21.53 8.88 -4.45
N SER A 204 -20.34 9.16 -5.02
CA SER A 204 -19.94 10.51 -5.47
C SER A 204 -20.37 10.86 -6.91
N GLY A 205 -21.32 10.11 -7.49
CA GLY A 205 -21.88 10.37 -8.81
C GLY A 205 -21.17 9.64 -9.96
N PRO A 206 -21.48 10.00 -11.23
CA PRO A 206 -21.05 9.20 -12.40
C PRO A 206 -19.55 9.03 -12.53
N LEU A 207 -18.78 10.09 -12.26
CA LEU A 207 -17.32 10.02 -12.28
C LEU A 207 -16.80 9.10 -11.15
N GLY A 208 -17.35 9.21 -9.94
CA GLY A 208 -17.01 8.33 -8.83
C GLY A 208 -17.32 6.85 -9.12
N GLN A 209 -18.44 6.57 -9.78
CA GLN A 209 -18.79 5.21 -10.23
C GLN A 209 -17.76 4.65 -11.22
N PHE A 210 -17.36 5.45 -12.20
CA PHE A 210 -16.31 5.07 -13.14
C PHE A 210 -14.97 4.79 -12.42
N LEU A 211 -14.59 5.63 -11.47
CA LEU A 211 -13.35 5.44 -10.69
C LEU A 211 -13.46 4.22 -9.75
N THR A 212 -14.65 3.92 -9.25
CA THR A 212 -14.88 2.67 -8.50
C THR A 212 -14.64 1.44 -9.38
N LEU A 213 -15.08 1.43 -10.63
CA LEU A 213 -14.81 0.34 -11.57
C LEU A 213 -13.30 0.19 -11.81
N LEU A 214 -12.57 1.29 -12.01
CA LEU A 214 -11.10 1.25 -12.10
C LEU A 214 -10.47 0.71 -10.79
N GLY A 215 -11.01 1.11 -9.65
CA GLY A 215 -10.61 0.59 -8.34
C GLY A 215 -10.82 -0.92 -8.23
N LEU A 216 -11.96 -1.46 -8.67
CA LEU A 216 -12.22 -2.90 -8.67
C LEU A 216 -11.25 -3.66 -9.57
N VAL A 217 -10.96 -3.16 -10.77
CA VAL A 217 -9.92 -3.73 -11.64
C VAL A 217 -8.56 -3.74 -10.94
N THR A 218 -8.19 -2.64 -10.30
CA THR A 218 -6.95 -2.54 -9.52
C THR A 218 -6.95 -3.51 -8.33
N ALA A 219 -8.09 -3.76 -7.69
CA ALA A 219 -8.22 -4.74 -6.61
C ALA A 219 -7.97 -6.17 -7.11
N LEU A 220 -8.50 -6.54 -8.29
CA LEU A 220 -8.19 -7.83 -8.94
C LEU A 220 -6.70 -7.97 -9.24
N MET A 221 -6.07 -6.92 -9.77
CA MET A 221 -4.62 -6.91 -10.02
C MET A 221 -3.84 -7.05 -8.71
N THR A 222 -4.31 -6.40 -7.64
CA THR A 222 -3.71 -6.51 -6.31
C THR A 222 -3.76 -7.94 -5.80
N ALA A 223 -4.89 -8.61 -5.91
CA ALA A 223 -5.03 -10.02 -5.55
C ALA A 223 -4.08 -10.88 -6.38
N PHE A 224 -4.04 -10.68 -7.70
CA PHE A 224 -3.19 -11.43 -8.59
C PHE A 224 -1.71 -11.35 -8.23
N TYR A 225 -1.12 -10.15 -8.13
CA TYR A 225 0.31 -10.03 -7.85
C TYR A 225 0.66 -10.45 -6.41
N SER A 226 -0.25 -10.26 -5.44
CA SER A 226 -0.04 -10.69 -4.06
C SER A 226 0.04 -12.21 -3.95
N PHE A 227 -0.88 -12.93 -4.59
CA PHE A 227 -0.83 -14.40 -4.59
C PHE A 227 0.24 -14.95 -5.52
N ARG A 228 0.56 -14.28 -6.64
CA ARG A 228 1.75 -14.61 -7.44
C ARG A 228 3.01 -14.57 -6.58
N LEU A 229 3.16 -13.52 -5.77
CA LEU A 229 4.28 -13.38 -4.85
C LEU A 229 4.35 -14.55 -3.86
N VAL A 230 3.22 -14.91 -3.22
CA VAL A 230 3.13 -16.04 -2.29
C VAL A 230 3.47 -17.37 -2.98
N PHE A 231 2.86 -17.65 -4.13
CA PHE A 231 3.03 -18.92 -4.80
C PHE A 231 4.44 -19.12 -5.37
N VAL A 232 5.00 -18.08 -5.97
CA VAL A 232 6.36 -18.15 -6.54
C VAL A 232 7.42 -18.28 -5.46
N THR A 233 7.25 -17.62 -4.32
CA THR A 233 8.24 -17.61 -3.24
C THR A 233 8.15 -18.87 -2.38
N PHE A 234 6.96 -19.29 -2.00
CA PHE A 234 6.78 -20.33 -0.96
C PHE A 234 6.35 -21.69 -1.50
N TRP A 235 5.77 -21.74 -2.69
CA TRP A 235 5.26 -22.97 -3.29
C TRP A 235 6.08 -23.39 -4.51
N GLY A 236 5.76 -24.56 -5.06
CA GLY A 236 6.41 -25.09 -6.24
C GLY A 236 7.80 -25.70 -5.99
N PRO A 237 8.53 -26.05 -7.07
CA PRO A 237 9.88 -26.57 -6.96
C PRO A 237 10.84 -25.48 -6.46
N SER A 238 11.80 -25.87 -5.63
CA SER A 238 12.87 -24.96 -5.21
C SER A 238 13.80 -24.66 -6.36
N HIS A 239 14.06 -23.39 -6.61
CA HIS A 239 15.08 -22.90 -7.53
C HIS A 239 16.29 -22.32 -6.80
N VAL A 240 16.35 -22.52 -5.48
CA VAL A 240 17.47 -22.11 -4.63
C VAL A 240 18.67 -23.00 -4.94
N ASP A 241 19.87 -22.41 -4.90
CA ASP A 241 21.12 -23.17 -5.08
C ASP A 241 21.17 -24.35 -4.09
N PRO A 242 21.41 -25.59 -4.57
CA PRO A 242 21.48 -26.79 -3.74
C PRO A 242 22.41 -26.66 -2.54
N HIS A 243 23.51 -25.91 -2.67
CA HIS A 243 24.45 -25.65 -1.57
C HIS A 243 23.87 -24.82 -0.43
N HIS A 244 22.81 -24.03 -0.67
CA HIS A 244 22.19 -23.19 0.33
C HIS A 244 20.89 -23.77 0.91
N VAL A 245 20.28 -24.77 0.25
CA VAL A 245 18.98 -25.33 0.62
C VAL A 245 18.95 -25.88 2.05
N ASP A 246 20.04 -26.53 2.49
CA ASP A 246 20.12 -27.13 3.82
C ASP A 246 20.37 -26.12 4.95
N HIS A 247 20.79 -24.90 4.60
CA HIS A 247 21.01 -23.81 5.55
C HIS A 247 19.81 -22.87 5.73
N ILE A 248 18.72 -23.09 4.96
CA ILE A 248 17.51 -22.28 5.08
C ILE A 248 16.77 -22.68 6.35
N HIS A 249 16.63 -21.74 7.27
CA HIS A 249 15.86 -21.89 8.50
C HIS A 249 15.17 -20.58 8.85
N GLU A 250 14.12 -20.69 9.67
CA GLU A 250 13.38 -19.54 10.15
C GLU A 250 14.32 -18.58 10.89
N PRO A 251 14.23 -17.24 10.61
CA PRO A 251 15.01 -16.26 11.34
C PRO A 251 14.71 -16.25 12.85
N SER A 252 15.55 -15.55 13.60
CA SER A 252 15.44 -15.45 15.05
C SER A 252 14.09 -14.88 15.52
N ASN A 253 13.73 -15.15 16.77
CA ASN A 253 12.50 -14.65 17.39
C ASN A 253 12.38 -13.12 17.37
N THR A 254 13.50 -12.39 17.31
CA THR A 254 13.50 -10.93 17.15
C THR A 254 12.88 -10.47 15.84
N MET A 255 12.85 -11.32 14.82
CA MET A 255 12.18 -11.04 13.55
C MET A 255 10.77 -11.66 13.49
N THR A 256 10.58 -12.88 13.99
CA THR A 256 9.30 -13.59 13.87
C THR A 256 8.22 -13.04 14.81
N ILE A 257 8.58 -12.56 16.01
CA ILE A 257 7.61 -11.94 16.94
C ILE A 257 6.95 -10.69 16.33
N PRO A 258 7.68 -9.71 15.77
CA PRO A 258 7.05 -8.59 15.06
C PRO A 258 6.14 -9.02 13.91
N LEU A 259 6.50 -10.09 13.15
CA LEU A 259 5.65 -10.60 12.07
C LEU A 259 4.30 -11.11 12.62
N ILE A 260 4.31 -11.86 13.72
CA ILE A 260 3.08 -12.38 14.36
C ILE A 260 2.21 -11.23 14.86
N ILE A 261 2.80 -10.24 15.54
CA ILE A 261 2.07 -9.08 16.06
C ILE A 261 1.42 -8.30 14.90
N LEU A 262 2.16 -8.04 13.83
CA LEU A 262 1.64 -7.32 12.66
C LEU A 262 0.59 -8.15 11.91
N ALA A 263 0.69 -9.47 11.88
CA ALA A 263 -0.34 -10.34 11.31
C ALA A 263 -1.66 -10.23 12.10
N LEU A 264 -1.59 -10.22 13.44
CA LEU A 264 -2.77 -10.00 14.27
C LEU A 264 -3.36 -8.60 14.03
N LEU A 265 -2.54 -7.57 13.98
CA LEU A 265 -2.99 -6.20 13.67
C LEU A 265 -3.61 -6.11 12.27
N SER A 266 -3.09 -6.83 11.28
CA SER A 266 -3.65 -6.87 9.92
C SER A 266 -5.04 -7.50 9.84
N ILE A 267 -5.49 -8.16 10.89
CA ILE A 267 -6.87 -8.66 11.03
C ILE A 267 -7.68 -7.70 11.91
N VAL A 268 -7.19 -7.40 13.11
CA VAL A 268 -7.97 -6.74 14.17
C VAL A 268 -8.25 -5.27 13.86
N THR A 269 -7.34 -4.53 13.22
CA THR A 269 -7.52 -3.09 12.96
C THR A 269 -8.74 -2.77 12.07
N GLY A 270 -9.22 -3.74 11.29
CA GLY A 270 -10.46 -3.60 10.52
C GLY A 270 -11.73 -3.50 11.36
N TYR A 271 -11.71 -4.00 12.60
CA TYR A 271 -12.87 -4.03 13.48
C TYR A 271 -12.94 -2.86 14.47
N LEU A 272 -11.96 -1.96 14.44
CA LEU A 272 -11.87 -0.86 15.41
C LEU A 272 -12.88 0.28 15.19
N GLY A 273 -13.73 0.21 14.15
CA GLY A 273 -14.77 1.22 13.89
C GLY A 273 -14.22 2.65 13.74
N ILE A 274 -13.03 2.79 13.18
CA ILE A 274 -12.28 4.07 13.15
C ILE A 274 -13.04 5.23 12.49
N PRO A 275 -13.87 5.03 11.45
CA PRO A 275 -14.71 6.11 10.93
C PRO A 275 -15.60 6.75 12.01
N GLU A 276 -16.15 5.95 12.91
CA GLU A 276 -16.96 6.45 14.05
C GLU A 276 -16.07 7.07 15.13
N PHE A 277 -14.88 6.55 15.35
CA PHE A 277 -13.93 7.06 16.33
C PHE A 277 -13.31 8.41 15.94
N LEU A 278 -13.04 8.62 14.66
CA LEU A 278 -12.50 9.90 14.16
C LEU A 278 -13.58 11.00 14.13
N GLY A 279 -14.85 10.65 14.23
CA GLY A 279 -15.98 11.57 14.21
C GLY A 279 -16.15 12.28 12.86
N PRO A 280 -17.11 13.16 12.71
CA PRO A 280 -17.20 14.04 11.57
C PRO A 280 -16.02 15.02 11.63
N MET A 281 -15.02 14.79 10.77
CA MET A 281 -13.96 15.77 10.54
C MET A 281 -14.43 16.84 9.56
#